data_0af718af4a5366ec6b116c590bddc075
#
_entry.id   0af718af4a5366ec6b116c590bddc075
#
_cell.length_a   1.000
_cell.length_b   1.000
_cell.length_c   1.000
_cell.angle_alpha   90.00
_cell.angle_beta   90.00
_cell.angle_gamma   90.00
#
_symmetry.space_group_name_H-M   'P 1'
#
loop_
_entity.id
_entity.type
_entity.pdbx_description
1 polymer ?
#
loop_
_entity_poly.entity_id
_entity_poly.type
_entity_poly.pdbx_seq_one_letter_code
_entity_poly.pdbx_strand_id
1 'polypeptide(L)' 'IKGIDFTAIFIENKEEGIIKISFRSQGDFDVNQFARNHFNGGGHINAAGGKSFSNLDETIQQFIAILATEKK' A
#
# COMPACT_ATOMS: atom_id res chain seq x y z
N ILE A 1 7.87 2.08 -12.60
CA ILE A 1 9.02 1.20 -12.45
C ILE A 1 8.95 0.10 -13.49
N LYS A 2 10.00 0.01 -14.22
CA LYS A 2 10.05 -0.92 -15.32
C LYS A 2 10.11 -2.36 -14.83
N GLY A 3 9.23 -3.20 -15.36
CA GLY A 3 9.23 -4.61 -15.01
C GLY A 3 8.48 -4.97 -13.76
N ILE A 4 7.82 -3.99 -13.12
CA ILE A 4 7.05 -4.25 -11.92
C ILE A 4 5.61 -3.84 -12.14
N ASP A 5 4.71 -4.78 -11.95
CA ASP A 5 3.28 -4.50 -11.91
C ASP A 5 2.86 -4.38 -10.45
N PHE A 6 2.53 -3.19 -10.04
CA PHE A 6 2.17 -2.93 -8.64
C PHE A 6 0.99 -1.97 -8.64
N THR A 7 -0.07 -2.38 -7.96
CA THR A 7 -1.30 -1.61 -7.88
C THR A 7 -1.71 -1.45 -6.43
N ALA A 8 -2.15 -0.26 -6.09
CA ALA A 8 -2.71 0.00 -4.77
C ALA A 8 -4.09 0.63 -4.94
N ILE A 9 -5.06 0.12 -4.20
CA ILE A 9 -6.43 0.63 -4.21
C ILE A 9 -6.74 1.15 -2.83
N PHE A 10 -7.18 2.40 -2.76
CA PHE A 10 -7.46 3.08 -1.50
C PHE A 10 -8.97 3.24 -1.35
N ILE A 11 -9.51 2.73 -0.24
CA ILE A 11 -10.94 2.82 0.04
C ILE A 11 -11.12 3.52 1.36
N GLU A 12 -11.83 4.64 1.34
CA GLU A 12 -12.11 5.40 2.55
C GLU A 12 -13.29 4.77 3.26
N ASN A 13 -13.08 4.36 4.51
CA ASN A 13 -14.14 3.82 5.35
C ASN A 13 -14.51 4.89 6.37
N LYS A 14 -15.58 5.64 6.07
CA LYS A 14 -15.95 6.77 6.90
C LYS A 14 -16.50 6.35 8.24
N GLU A 15 -17.10 5.18 8.32
CA GLU A 15 -17.65 4.69 9.58
C GLU A 15 -16.55 4.39 10.59
N GLU A 16 -15.46 3.83 10.12
CA GLU A 16 -14.34 3.49 11.00
C GLU A 16 -13.29 4.60 11.07
N GLY A 17 -13.38 5.56 10.17
CA GLY A 17 -12.41 6.64 10.14
C GLY A 17 -11.04 6.21 9.67
N ILE A 18 -10.97 5.21 8.80
CA ILE A 18 -9.70 4.71 8.29
C ILE A 18 -9.73 4.59 6.77
N ILE A 19 -8.55 4.49 6.20
CA ILE A 19 -8.39 4.19 4.79
C ILE A 19 -7.94 2.74 4.69
N LYS A 20 -8.70 1.92 3.98
CA LYS A 20 -8.30 0.55 3.69
C LYS A 20 -7.58 0.51 2.36
N ILE A 21 -6.50 -0.24 2.31
CA ILE A 21 -5.64 -0.28 1.14
C ILE A 21 -5.46 -1.71 0.71
N SER A 22 -5.64 -1.95 -0.58
CA SER A 22 -5.38 -3.26 -1.18
C SER A 22 -4.17 -3.14 -2.09
N PHE A 23 -3.21 -4.03 -1.91
CA PHE A 23 -2.00 -4.04 -2.72
C PHE A 23 -1.96 -5.30 -3.55
N ARG A 24 -1.57 -5.15 -4.80
CA ARG A 24 -1.41 -6.27 -5.73
C ARG A 24 -0.14 -6.07 -6.52
N SER A 25 0.56 -7.15 -6.78
CA SER A 25 1.76 -7.08 -7.60
C SER A 25 1.91 -8.36 -8.40
N GLN A 26 2.81 -8.32 -9.38
CA GLN A 26 3.23 -9.50 -10.11
C GLN A 26 4.73 -9.58 -10.02
N GLY A 27 5.25 -10.80 -10.12
CA GLY A 27 6.68 -10.99 -10.06
C GLY A 27 7.20 -10.98 -8.66
N ASP A 28 8.34 -10.38 -8.46
CA ASP A 28 9.09 -10.49 -7.22
C ASP A 28 8.84 -9.37 -6.21
N PHE A 29 7.99 -8.42 -6.53
CA PHE A 29 7.73 -7.35 -5.59
C PHE A 29 6.81 -7.84 -4.48
N ASP A 30 7.31 -7.79 -3.25
CA ASP A 30 6.63 -8.37 -2.09
C ASP A 30 5.73 -7.31 -1.44
N VAL A 31 4.44 -7.33 -1.78
CA VAL A 31 3.50 -6.37 -1.19
C VAL A 31 3.16 -6.72 0.26
N ASN A 32 3.36 -7.97 0.66
CA ASN A 32 3.18 -8.35 2.05
C ASN A 32 4.16 -7.59 2.94
N GLN A 33 5.41 -7.59 2.56
CA GLN A 33 6.44 -6.87 3.31
C GLN A 33 6.20 -5.38 3.28
N PHE A 34 5.79 -4.87 2.12
CA PHE A 34 5.48 -3.45 1.95
C PHE A 34 4.35 -3.03 2.89
N ALA A 35 3.28 -3.81 2.94
CA ALA A 35 2.14 -3.50 3.80
C ALA A 35 2.51 -3.59 5.28
N ARG A 36 3.31 -4.58 5.65
CA ARG A 36 3.74 -4.74 7.04
C ARG A 36 4.62 -3.59 7.49
N ASN A 37 5.51 -3.14 6.62
CA ASN A 37 6.47 -2.12 6.99
C ASN A 37 5.88 -0.73 7.02
N HIS A 38 4.84 -0.47 6.23
CA HIS A 38 4.41 0.91 6.01
C HIS A 38 2.94 1.16 6.32
N PHE A 39 2.08 0.15 6.30
CA PHE A 39 0.64 0.38 6.37
C PHE A 39 -0.09 -0.56 7.32
N ASN A 40 0.61 -1.08 8.30
CA ASN A 40 -0.02 -1.89 9.36
C ASN A 40 -0.84 -3.06 8.81
N GLY A 41 -0.28 -3.74 7.82
CA GLY A 41 -1.03 -4.80 7.17
C GLY A 41 -0.20 -6.01 6.90
N GLY A 42 -0.56 -6.73 5.85
CA GLY A 42 0.13 -7.94 5.46
C GLY A 42 -0.75 -8.79 4.58
N GLY A 43 -0.26 -9.95 4.20
CA GLY A 43 -0.99 -10.86 3.35
C GLY A 43 -0.05 -11.83 2.67
N HIS A 44 -0.11 -11.85 1.35
CA HIS A 44 0.75 -12.69 0.53
C HIS A 44 1.69 -11.85 -0.29
N ILE A 45 2.69 -12.47 -0.87
CA ILE A 45 3.72 -11.74 -1.61
C ILE A 45 3.14 -10.86 -2.71
N ASN A 46 2.10 -11.33 -3.38
CA ASN A 46 1.51 -10.60 -4.50
C ASN A 46 0.12 -10.03 -4.19
N ALA A 47 -0.37 -10.20 -2.98
CA ALA A 47 -1.71 -9.72 -2.61
C ALA A 47 -1.75 -9.47 -1.11
N ALA A 48 -1.81 -8.21 -0.72
CA ALA A 48 -1.80 -7.85 0.69
C ALA A 48 -2.75 -6.68 0.92
N GLY A 49 -3.06 -6.44 2.18
CA GLY A 49 -3.86 -5.30 2.57
C GLY A 49 -3.18 -4.48 3.63
N GLY A 50 -3.64 -3.27 3.80
CA GLY A 50 -3.14 -2.40 4.85
C GLY A 50 -4.19 -1.40 5.24
N LYS A 51 -3.83 -0.51 6.15
CA LYS A 51 -4.74 0.56 6.55
C LYS A 51 -3.96 1.78 6.98
N SER A 52 -4.62 2.91 6.91
CA SER A 52 -4.06 4.17 7.33
C SER A 52 -5.10 4.88 8.19
N PHE A 53 -4.62 5.56 9.22
CA PHE A 53 -5.49 6.32 10.12
C PHE A 53 -5.47 7.81 9.79
N SER A 54 -4.76 8.18 8.76
CA SER A 54 -4.74 9.55 8.24
C SER A 54 -5.87 9.71 7.24
N ASN A 55 -6.08 10.94 6.75
CA ASN A 55 -7.08 11.15 5.71
C ASN A 55 -6.55 10.63 4.37
N LEU A 56 -7.43 10.62 3.36
CA LEU A 56 -7.08 10.04 2.07
C LEU A 56 -5.91 10.77 1.40
N ASP A 57 -5.92 12.10 1.42
CA ASP A 57 -4.86 12.88 0.81
C ASP A 57 -3.52 12.58 1.45
N GLU A 58 -3.47 12.56 2.77
CA GLU A 58 -2.24 12.28 3.49
C GLU A 58 -1.75 10.87 3.23
N THR A 59 -2.68 9.93 3.15
CA THR A 59 -2.34 8.54 2.87
C THR A 59 -1.70 8.40 1.50
N ILE A 60 -2.27 9.05 0.50
CA ILE A 60 -1.72 9.01 -0.85
C ILE A 60 -0.36 9.67 -0.90
N GLN A 61 -0.19 10.81 -0.24
CA GLN A 61 1.11 11.48 -0.18
C GLN A 61 2.16 10.60 0.47
N GLN A 62 1.80 9.94 1.55
CA GLN A 62 2.68 9.03 2.24
C GLN A 62 3.07 7.87 1.33
N PHE A 63 2.10 7.31 0.61
CA PHE A 63 2.35 6.21 -0.30
C PHE A 63 3.34 6.62 -1.39
N ILE A 64 3.14 7.80 -1.97
CA ILE A 64 4.04 8.29 -3.02
C ILE A 64 5.45 8.49 -2.48
N ALA A 65 5.57 9.05 -1.27
CA ALA A 65 6.87 9.27 -0.66
C ALA A 65 7.60 7.95 -0.40
N ILE A 66 6.87 6.94 0.06
CA ILE A 66 7.45 5.64 0.32
C ILE A 66 7.92 4.98 -0.98
N LEU A 67 7.11 5.10 -2.04
CA LEU A 67 7.50 4.54 -3.33
C LEU A 67 8.78 5.17 -3.84
N ALA A 68 8.96 6.47 -3.59
CA ALA A 68 10.17 7.15 -4.01
C ALA A 68 11.41 6.57 -3.33
N THR A 69 11.28 6.13 -2.07
CA THR A 69 12.42 5.52 -1.37
C THR A 69 12.63 4.06 -1.77
N GLU A 70 11.57 3.37 -2.17
CA GLU A 70 11.68 1.97 -2.59
C GLU A 70 12.24 1.82 -3.99
N LYS A 71 12.26 2.88 -4.71
CA LYS A 71 12.64 2.88 -6.12
C LYS A 71 14.14 2.98 -6.24
N LYS A 72 14.78 1.91 -6.37
CA LYS A 72 16.23 1.91 -6.47
C LYS A 72 16.70 1.20 -7.71
#